data_43e95955b24d89cc6c0b3d6739df3506
#
_entry.id   43e95955b24d89cc6c0b3d6739df3506
#
_cell.length_a   1.000
_cell.length_b   1.000
_cell.length_c   1.000
_cell.angle_alpha   90.00
_cell.angle_beta   90.00
_cell.angle_gamma   90.00
#
_symmetry.space_group_name_H-M   'P 1'
#
loop_
_entity.id
_entity.type
_entity.pdbx_description
1 polymer ?
#
loop_
_entity_poly.entity_id
_entity_poly.type
_entity_poly.pdbx_seq_one_letter_code
_entity_poly.pdbx_strand_id
1 'polypeptide(L)'
;CIRDRLHLYERTLMAGGLLALLDDVALIARQAAASVDDVATLTAKTSTKAAGVVIDDAAVTPQYVSGVTPARELPMIWRITKGSLRNKLLFILPVALLLNAIAPWALVPILMLGGAYLCFEGAEKIAHKLSSDAEEQQEQAVNRTEQDEDSLVNSAIRTDLILSAEIMIIALDEVKDQSIWMEAAVLLAVGIFITFAVYGAVALLVKIDDIGHGMIKRGNAPKTGHALVKGMPYVLSTIGVIGTVAMLWVGGHLIVRGLDEVFGIDWPHHIIEKGQELVGGGVLGWFVDTGVSLVVGLIVGFIIVGIVTAVGKLRGGDASERSQETAPTDAA
;
A
#
# COMPACT_ATOMS: atom_id res chain seq x y z
N CYS A 1 -71.64 28.66 -9.08
CA CYS A 1 -70.91 29.08 -10.31
C CYS A 1 -69.55 29.79 -10.04
N ILE A 2 -69.42 30.69 -9.02
CA ILE A 2 -68.13 31.35 -8.70
C ILE A 2 -67.27 30.44 -7.81
N ARG A 3 -67.88 29.69 -6.90
CA ARG A 3 -67.23 28.75 -5.98
C ARG A 3 -66.60 27.56 -6.68
N ASP A 4 -67.21 27.08 -7.75
CA ASP A 4 -66.67 25.98 -8.55
C ASP A 4 -65.43 26.38 -9.36
N ARG A 5 -65.35 27.64 -9.81
CA ARG A 5 -64.14 28.13 -10.49
C ARG A 5 -62.96 28.33 -9.56
N LEU A 6 -63.16 28.71 -8.31
CA LEU A 6 -62.11 28.84 -7.30
C LEU A 6 -61.50 27.48 -6.96
N HIS A 7 -62.29 26.43 -6.78
CA HIS A 7 -61.79 25.08 -6.54
C HIS A 7 -61.05 24.45 -7.74
N LEU A 8 -61.42 24.77 -8.96
CA LEU A 8 -60.69 24.37 -10.15
C LEU A 8 -59.34 25.09 -10.28
N TYR A 9 -59.30 26.39 -9.91
CA TYR A 9 -58.07 27.19 -9.93
C TYR A 9 -57.04 26.74 -8.88
N GLU A 10 -57.51 26.43 -7.66
CA GLU A 10 -56.65 25.86 -6.61
C GLU A 10 -56.11 24.48 -6.97
N ARG A 11 -56.92 23.59 -7.58
CA ARG A 11 -56.47 22.28 -8.04
C ARG A 11 -55.45 22.33 -9.15
N THR A 12 -55.58 23.28 -10.09
CA THR A 12 -54.60 23.46 -11.16
C THR A 12 -53.29 24.09 -10.66
N LEU A 13 -53.35 25.01 -9.67
CA LEU A 13 -52.16 25.57 -9.03
C LEU A 13 -51.40 24.52 -8.18
N MET A 14 -52.11 23.66 -7.42
CA MET A 14 -51.49 22.61 -6.67
C MET A 14 -50.89 21.52 -7.57
N ALA A 15 -51.56 21.13 -8.65
CA ALA A 15 -51.06 20.18 -9.63
C ALA A 15 -49.81 20.72 -10.37
N GLY A 16 -49.79 22.02 -10.72
CA GLY A 16 -48.63 22.67 -11.32
C GLY A 16 -47.43 22.73 -10.37
N GLY A 17 -47.66 23.00 -9.07
CA GLY A 17 -46.61 23.05 -8.07
C GLY A 17 -45.99 21.65 -7.80
N LEU A 18 -46.82 20.60 -7.79
CA LEU A 18 -46.34 19.23 -7.61
C LEU A 18 -45.52 18.75 -8.81
N LEU A 19 -45.96 19.07 -10.02
CA LEU A 19 -45.23 18.76 -11.25
C LEU A 19 -43.88 19.50 -11.33
N ALA A 20 -43.82 20.76 -10.92
CA ALA A 20 -42.59 21.54 -10.84
C ALA A 20 -41.60 20.90 -9.80
N LEU A 21 -42.10 20.51 -8.62
CA LEU A 21 -41.29 19.82 -7.62
C LEU A 21 -40.76 18.45 -8.11
N LEU A 22 -41.58 17.72 -8.87
CA LEU A 22 -41.12 16.44 -9.47
C LEU A 22 -40.07 16.67 -10.54
N ASP A 23 -40.16 17.74 -11.32
CA ASP A 23 -39.16 18.08 -12.34
C ASP A 23 -37.85 18.55 -11.69
N ASP A 24 -37.91 19.35 -10.62
CA ASP A 24 -36.74 19.75 -9.82
C ASP A 24 -36.05 18.54 -9.18
N VAL A 25 -36.83 17.59 -8.60
CA VAL A 25 -36.28 16.35 -8.06
C VAL A 25 -35.66 15.49 -9.17
N ALA A 26 -36.29 15.40 -10.33
CA ALA A 26 -35.75 14.67 -11.47
C ALA A 26 -34.44 15.30 -11.99
N LEU A 27 -34.36 16.64 -12.00
CA LEU A 27 -33.13 17.36 -12.37
C LEU A 27 -31.98 17.08 -11.38
N ILE A 28 -32.27 17.18 -10.08
CA ILE A 28 -31.29 16.86 -9.03
C ILE A 28 -30.84 15.39 -9.12
N ALA A 29 -31.77 14.47 -9.34
CA ALA A 29 -31.45 13.06 -9.50
C ALA A 29 -30.56 12.78 -10.74
N ARG A 30 -30.82 13.49 -11.87
CA ARG A 30 -29.97 13.39 -13.07
C ARG A 30 -28.58 13.96 -12.83
N GLN A 31 -28.47 15.10 -12.14
CA GLN A 31 -27.17 15.69 -11.79
C GLN A 31 -26.37 14.78 -10.84
N ALA A 32 -27.05 14.22 -9.83
CA ALA A 32 -26.43 13.27 -8.93
C ALA A 32 -25.95 12.01 -9.65
N ALA A 33 -26.76 11.45 -10.57
CA ALA A 33 -26.38 10.30 -11.36
C ALA A 33 -25.17 10.60 -12.28
N ALA A 34 -25.13 11.76 -12.93
CA ALA A 34 -24.00 12.18 -13.75
C ALA A 34 -22.72 12.32 -12.90
N SER A 35 -22.82 12.92 -11.72
CA SER A 35 -21.67 13.03 -10.79
C SER A 35 -21.13 11.67 -10.35
N VAL A 36 -22.00 10.69 -10.11
CA VAL A 36 -21.59 9.31 -9.76
C VAL A 36 -20.88 8.63 -10.93
N ASP A 37 -21.39 8.83 -12.15
CA ASP A 37 -20.78 8.27 -13.38
C ASP A 37 -19.40 8.89 -13.64
N ASP A 38 -19.25 10.20 -13.46
CA ASP A 38 -17.97 10.91 -13.56
C ASP A 38 -16.96 10.37 -12.52
N VAL A 39 -17.37 10.21 -11.26
CA VAL A 39 -16.51 9.62 -10.19
C VAL A 39 -16.12 8.21 -10.56
N ALA A 40 -17.04 7.38 -11.04
CA ALA A 40 -16.75 5.99 -11.41
C ALA A 40 -15.74 5.93 -12.59
N THR A 41 -15.92 6.76 -13.59
CA THR A 41 -15.05 6.84 -14.77
C THR A 41 -13.64 7.30 -14.38
N LEU A 42 -13.54 8.37 -13.59
CA LEU A 42 -12.25 8.88 -13.09
C LEU A 42 -11.57 7.87 -12.18
N THR A 43 -12.33 7.21 -11.30
CA THR A 43 -11.80 6.13 -10.43
C THR A 43 -11.22 4.99 -11.23
N ALA A 44 -11.92 4.52 -12.27
CA ALA A 44 -11.43 3.46 -13.14
C ALA A 44 -10.15 3.87 -13.88
N LYS A 45 -10.12 5.08 -14.46
CA LYS A 45 -8.96 5.64 -15.15
C LYS A 45 -7.76 5.76 -14.21
N THR A 46 -7.95 6.33 -13.04
CA THR A 46 -6.93 6.52 -12.01
C THR A 46 -6.39 5.19 -11.48
N SER A 47 -7.28 4.23 -11.19
CA SER A 47 -6.88 2.89 -10.75
C SER A 47 -6.08 2.15 -11.81
N THR A 48 -6.37 2.36 -13.09
CA THR A 48 -5.60 1.78 -14.20
C THR A 48 -4.19 2.38 -14.26
N LYS A 49 -4.05 3.70 -14.06
CA LYS A 49 -2.72 4.35 -13.99
C LYS A 49 -1.91 3.86 -12.78
N ALA A 50 -2.55 3.70 -11.63
CA ALA A 50 -1.92 3.21 -10.42
C ALA A 50 -1.67 1.69 -10.43
N ALA A 51 -2.11 0.95 -11.45
CA ALA A 51 -2.07 -0.52 -11.47
C ALA A 51 -0.67 -1.10 -11.25
N GLY A 52 0.40 -0.46 -11.77
CA GLY A 52 1.78 -0.86 -11.53
C GLY A 52 2.10 -0.89 -10.03
N VAL A 53 1.87 0.21 -9.34
CA VAL A 53 2.13 0.36 -7.90
C VAL A 53 1.21 -0.54 -7.06
N VAL A 54 -0.02 -0.78 -7.51
CA VAL A 54 -0.95 -1.73 -6.87
C VAL A 54 -0.43 -3.17 -6.93
N ILE A 55 0.22 -3.55 -8.03
CA ILE A 55 0.86 -4.87 -8.16
C ILE A 55 2.01 -5.00 -7.15
N ASP A 56 2.80 -3.96 -6.96
CA ASP A 56 3.90 -3.93 -6.00
C ASP A 56 3.37 -4.06 -4.56
N ASP A 57 2.31 -3.33 -4.21
CA ASP A 57 1.63 -3.44 -2.91
C ASP A 57 1.09 -4.86 -2.69
N ALA A 58 0.45 -5.47 -3.70
CA ALA A 58 -0.02 -6.85 -3.65
C ALA A 58 1.12 -7.88 -3.52
N ALA A 59 2.32 -7.60 -4.04
CA ALA A 59 3.48 -8.47 -3.92
C ALA A 59 4.14 -8.39 -2.52
N VAL A 60 4.12 -7.23 -1.89
CA VAL A 60 4.69 -7.01 -0.54
C VAL A 60 3.82 -7.60 0.57
N THR A 61 2.51 -7.46 0.48
CA THR A 61 1.56 -7.78 1.57
C THR A 61 1.62 -9.25 2.04
N PRO A 62 1.69 -10.29 1.17
CA PRO A 62 1.65 -11.70 1.60
C PRO A 62 2.81 -12.10 2.52
N GLN A 63 3.95 -11.43 2.45
CA GLN A 63 5.11 -11.77 3.31
C GLN A 63 4.82 -11.61 4.80
N TYR A 64 3.88 -10.73 5.19
CA TYR A 64 3.52 -10.49 6.58
C TYR A 64 2.59 -11.55 7.17
N VAL A 65 1.92 -12.33 6.34
CA VAL A 65 1.05 -13.44 6.78
C VAL A 65 1.68 -14.80 6.57
N SER A 66 2.84 -14.87 5.92
CA SER A 66 3.57 -16.11 5.70
C SER A 66 4.07 -16.71 7.03
N GLY A 67 3.84 -18.02 7.21
CA GLY A 67 4.25 -18.75 8.42
C GLY A 67 3.32 -18.57 9.63
N VAL A 68 2.15 -17.98 9.45
CA VAL A 68 1.08 -17.94 10.44
C VAL A 68 0.21 -19.18 10.31
N THR A 69 -0.45 -19.59 11.39
CA THR A 69 -1.38 -20.72 11.33
C THR A 69 -2.59 -20.42 10.45
N PRO A 70 -3.09 -21.38 9.64
CA PRO A 70 -4.18 -21.15 8.68
C PRO A 70 -5.46 -20.53 9.29
N ALA A 71 -5.73 -20.82 10.57
CA ALA A 71 -6.88 -20.25 11.27
C ALA A 71 -6.72 -18.75 11.59
N ARG A 72 -5.48 -18.24 11.66
CA ARG A 72 -5.15 -16.85 12.02
C ARG A 72 -4.90 -15.94 10.81
N GLU A 73 -4.63 -16.49 9.63
CA GLU A 73 -4.32 -15.75 8.41
C GLU A 73 -5.41 -14.75 8.03
N LEU A 74 -6.64 -15.18 7.87
CA LEU A 74 -7.76 -14.29 7.51
C LEU A 74 -8.05 -13.21 8.59
N PRO A 75 -8.08 -13.53 9.89
CA PRO A 75 -8.16 -12.51 10.93
C PRO A 75 -7.05 -11.46 10.85
N MET A 76 -5.80 -11.86 10.58
CA MET A 76 -4.67 -10.92 10.40
C MET A 76 -4.87 -10.05 9.17
N ILE A 77 -5.18 -10.64 8.01
CA ILE A 77 -5.46 -9.89 6.77
C ILE A 77 -6.59 -8.88 7.02
N TRP A 78 -7.64 -9.26 7.72
CA TRP A 78 -8.74 -8.34 8.04
C TRP A 78 -8.32 -7.20 8.98
N ARG A 79 -7.41 -7.45 9.93
CA ARG A 79 -6.82 -6.41 10.79
C ARG A 79 -5.99 -5.43 9.97
N ILE A 80 -5.15 -5.95 9.06
CA ILE A 80 -4.34 -5.14 8.15
C ILE A 80 -5.25 -4.32 7.22
N THR A 81 -6.26 -4.94 6.59
CA THR A 81 -7.24 -4.26 5.73
C THR A 81 -7.92 -3.09 6.43
N LYS A 82 -8.38 -3.29 7.67
CA LYS A 82 -9.00 -2.19 8.46
C LYS A 82 -8.00 -1.10 8.80
N GLY A 83 -6.77 -1.46 9.14
CA GLY A 83 -5.68 -0.51 9.40
C GLY A 83 -5.32 0.31 8.17
N SER A 84 -5.14 -0.36 7.03
CA SER A 84 -4.91 0.23 5.72
C SER A 84 -6.02 1.21 5.33
N LEU A 85 -7.27 0.75 5.37
CA LEU A 85 -8.42 1.58 5.01
C LEU A 85 -8.52 2.83 5.92
N ARG A 86 -8.31 2.65 7.23
CA ARG A 86 -8.28 3.77 8.19
C ARG A 86 -7.17 4.76 7.84
N ASN A 87 -5.97 4.27 7.54
CA ASN A 87 -4.85 5.13 7.18
C ASN A 87 -5.12 5.89 5.87
N LYS A 88 -5.62 5.21 4.84
CA LYS A 88 -5.97 5.84 3.55
C LYS A 88 -7.02 6.92 3.71
N LEU A 89 -8.09 6.65 4.45
CA LEU A 89 -9.24 7.55 4.54
C LEU A 89 -9.09 8.66 5.60
N LEU A 90 -8.45 8.37 6.75
CA LEU A 90 -8.36 9.32 7.86
C LEU A 90 -7.04 10.09 7.91
N PHE A 91 -5.97 9.58 7.29
CA PHE A 91 -4.66 10.23 7.30
C PHE A 91 -4.22 10.64 5.89
N ILE A 92 -4.08 9.68 4.96
CA ILE A 92 -3.50 9.98 3.65
C ILE A 92 -4.40 10.91 2.84
N LEU A 93 -5.69 10.60 2.73
CA LEU A 93 -6.63 11.40 1.93
C LEU A 93 -6.74 12.85 2.42
N PRO A 94 -7.01 13.14 3.72
CA PRO A 94 -7.06 14.53 4.18
C PRO A 94 -5.72 15.25 4.07
N VAL A 95 -4.61 14.56 4.38
CA VAL A 95 -3.27 15.16 4.30
C VAL A 95 -2.88 15.43 2.85
N ALA A 96 -3.15 14.51 1.92
CA ALA A 96 -2.86 14.70 0.51
C ALA A 96 -3.65 15.88 -0.09
N LEU A 97 -4.96 15.98 0.19
CA LEU A 97 -5.78 17.12 -0.24
C LEU A 97 -5.30 18.44 0.38
N LEU A 98 -4.99 18.45 1.67
CA LEU A 98 -4.49 19.61 2.36
C LEU A 98 -3.14 20.06 1.79
N LEU A 99 -2.20 19.15 1.62
CA LEU A 99 -0.88 19.46 1.05
C LEU A 99 -0.99 19.91 -0.40
N ASN A 100 -1.84 19.27 -1.20
CA ASN A 100 -2.08 19.70 -2.57
C ASN A 100 -2.59 21.14 -2.64
N ALA A 101 -3.45 21.55 -1.70
CA ALA A 101 -4.00 22.90 -1.65
C ALA A 101 -3.02 23.95 -1.12
N ILE A 102 -2.14 23.63 -0.15
CA ILE A 102 -1.31 24.59 0.59
C ILE A 102 0.17 24.50 0.17
N ALA A 103 0.69 23.30 -0.01
CA ALA A 103 2.12 23.05 -0.20
C ALA A 103 2.36 21.81 -1.09
N PRO A 104 1.98 21.84 -2.38
CA PRO A 104 2.12 20.68 -3.26
C PRO A 104 3.58 20.20 -3.39
N TRP A 105 4.55 21.10 -3.23
CA TRP A 105 5.98 20.77 -3.20
C TRP A 105 6.40 19.83 -2.07
N ALA A 106 5.63 19.74 -0.98
CA ALA A 106 5.96 18.90 0.18
C ALA A 106 5.62 17.42 -0.03
N LEU A 107 4.80 17.08 -1.02
CA LEU A 107 4.40 15.71 -1.31
C LEU A 107 5.59 14.82 -1.67
N VAL A 108 6.49 15.30 -2.52
CA VAL A 108 7.66 14.53 -2.98
C VAL A 108 8.68 14.27 -1.87
N PRO A 109 9.10 15.26 -1.05
CA PRO A 109 9.95 15.00 0.13
C PRO A 109 9.36 13.99 1.11
N ILE A 110 8.06 14.02 1.34
CA ILE A 110 7.39 13.06 2.22
C ILE A 110 7.47 11.64 1.64
N LEU A 111 7.24 11.49 0.33
CA LEU A 111 7.41 10.21 -0.35
C LEU A 111 8.87 9.72 -0.32
N MET A 112 9.86 10.61 -0.45
CA MET A 112 11.28 10.24 -0.30
C MET A 112 11.58 9.63 1.07
N LEU A 113 11.06 10.22 2.15
CA LEU A 113 11.22 9.68 3.50
C LEU A 113 10.57 8.29 3.61
N GLY A 114 9.40 8.12 3.02
CA GLY A 114 8.75 6.81 2.89
C GLY A 114 9.60 5.82 2.10
N GLY A 115 10.14 6.22 0.96
CA GLY A 115 11.05 5.42 0.15
C GLY A 115 12.30 4.99 0.91
N ALA A 116 12.91 5.90 1.69
CA ALA A 116 14.06 5.58 2.54
C ALA A 116 13.71 4.53 3.60
N TYR A 117 12.51 4.59 4.18
CA TYR A 117 12.02 3.56 5.11
C TYR A 117 11.84 2.20 4.41
N LEU A 118 11.25 2.16 3.21
CA LEU A 118 11.12 0.92 2.43
C LEU A 118 12.47 0.31 2.08
N CYS A 119 13.44 1.14 1.67
CA CYS A 119 14.82 0.71 1.41
C CYS A 119 15.47 0.11 2.66
N PHE A 120 15.29 0.76 3.83
CA PHE A 120 15.78 0.24 5.11
C PHE A 120 15.17 -1.12 5.43
N GLU A 121 13.84 -1.25 5.42
CA GLU A 121 13.15 -2.49 5.76
C GLU A 121 13.50 -3.63 4.78
N GLY A 122 13.60 -3.33 3.47
CA GLY A 122 14.02 -4.29 2.45
C GLY A 122 15.45 -4.77 2.63
N ALA A 123 16.38 -3.86 2.92
CA ALA A 123 17.78 -4.18 3.16
C ALA A 123 18.00 -4.94 4.49
N GLU A 124 17.27 -4.58 5.54
CA GLU A 124 17.27 -5.28 6.80
C GLU A 124 16.84 -6.75 6.65
N LYS A 125 15.77 -7.02 5.90
CA LYS A 125 15.34 -8.38 5.56
C LYS A 125 16.40 -9.19 4.81
N ILE A 126 17.14 -8.55 3.90
CA ILE A 126 18.25 -9.19 3.18
C ILE A 126 19.41 -9.46 4.14
N ALA A 127 19.80 -8.48 4.97
CA ALA A 127 20.88 -8.62 5.95
C ALA A 127 20.60 -9.77 6.93
N HIS A 128 19.37 -9.88 7.43
CA HIS A 128 18.95 -10.99 8.31
C HIS A 128 18.97 -12.36 7.64
N LYS A 129 18.64 -12.44 6.34
CA LYS A 129 18.73 -13.71 5.59
C LYS A 129 20.17 -14.14 5.29
N LEU A 130 21.11 -13.20 5.23
CA LEU A 130 22.52 -13.46 4.99
C LEU A 130 23.32 -13.77 6.26
N SER A 131 22.87 -13.30 7.42
CA SER A 131 23.43 -13.71 8.71
C SER A 131 22.91 -15.10 9.08
N SER A 132 23.76 -15.90 9.72
CA SER A 132 23.51 -17.34 10.02
C SER A 132 22.33 -17.64 10.94
N ASP A 133 21.52 -16.65 11.30
CA ASP A 133 20.35 -16.74 12.18
C ASP A 133 19.10 -17.32 11.48
N ALA A 134 19.25 -17.83 10.25
CA ALA A 134 18.14 -18.40 9.46
C ALA A 134 17.54 -19.66 10.14
N GLU A 135 18.33 -20.42 10.89
CA GLU A 135 17.87 -21.63 11.63
C GLU A 135 17.07 -21.21 12.87
N GLU A 136 17.49 -20.19 13.61
CA GLU A 136 16.76 -19.66 14.77
C GLU A 136 15.41 -19.04 14.38
N GLN A 137 15.33 -18.40 13.20
CA GLN A 137 14.07 -17.84 12.69
C GLN A 137 13.05 -18.92 12.33
N GLN A 138 13.47 -20.08 11.92
CA GLN A 138 12.59 -21.21 11.60
C GLN A 138 11.98 -21.84 12.86
N GLU A 139 12.73 -21.90 13.97
CA GLU A 139 12.22 -22.29 15.27
C GLU A 139 11.31 -21.25 15.90
N GLN A 140 11.64 -19.95 15.74
CA GLN A 140 10.78 -18.86 16.20
C GLN A 140 9.45 -18.77 15.42
N ALA A 141 9.44 -19.13 14.13
CA ALA A 141 8.22 -19.16 13.33
C ALA A 141 7.20 -20.19 13.84
N VAL A 142 7.66 -21.28 14.46
CA VAL A 142 6.79 -22.32 15.03
C VAL A 142 6.22 -21.90 16.40
N ASN A 143 6.93 -21.03 17.15
CA ASN A 143 6.58 -20.60 18.50
C ASN A 143 6.05 -19.13 18.56
N ARG A 144 5.51 -18.59 17.47
CA ARG A 144 4.99 -17.21 17.43
C ARG A 144 3.89 -16.99 18.44
N THR A 145 4.08 -15.96 19.27
CA THR A 145 3.10 -15.48 20.25
C THR A 145 2.13 -14.48 19.64
N GLU A 146 1.05 -14.14 20.35
CA GLU A 146 0.11 -13.07 19.92
C GLU A 146 0.82 -11.71 19.79
N GLN A 147 1.87 -11.44 20.57
CA GLN A 147 2.67 -10.22 20.48
C GLN A 147 3.48 -10.15 19.18
N ASP A 148 3.98 -11.28 18.68
CA ASP A 148 4.67 -11.35 17.40
C ASP A 148 3.72 -11.07 16.22
N GLU A 149 2.47 -11.57 16.30
CA GLU A 149 1.43 -11.27 15.30
C GLU A 149 1.06 -9.79 15.28
N ASP A 150 0.95 -9.15 16.45
CA ASP A 150 0.68 -7.71 16.54
C ASP A 150 1.81 -6.88 15.92
N SER A 151 3.06 -7.29 16.13
CA SER A 151 4.22 -6.67 15.51
C SER A 151 4.17 -6.79 13.97
N LEU A 152 3.86 -7.98 13.44
CA LEU A 152 3.71 -8.21 12.00
C LEU A 152 2.59 -7.39 11.38
N VAL A 153 1.42 -7.34 12.05
CA VAL A 153 0.28 -6.51 11.60
C VAL A 153 0.66 -5.03 11.58
N ASN A 154 1.34 -4.53 12.61
CA ASN A 154 1.76 -3.14 12.68
C ASN A 154 2.82 -2.81 11.62
N SER A 155 3.77 -3.71 11.36
CA SER A 155 4.76 -3.55 10.29
C SER A 155 4.07 -3.51 8.93
N ALA A 156 3.15 -4.45 8.65
CA ALA A 156 2.35 -4.46 7.43
C ALA A 156 1.58 -3.14 7.22
N ILE A 157 0.94 -2.62 8.27
CA ILE A 157 0.18 -1.36 8.21
C ILE A 157 1.10 -0.16 7.96
N ARG A 158 2.34 -0.16 8.49
CA ARG A 158 3.32 0.92 8.23
C ARG A 158 3.81 0.90 6.78
N THR A 159 4.16 -0.27 6.28
CA THR A 159 4.59 -0.43 4.88
C THR A 159 3.47 -0.05 3.92
N ASP A 160 2.24 -0.53 4.18
CA ASP A 160 1.04 -0.15 3.40
C ASP A 160 0.78 1.37 3.45
N LEU A 161 1.04 2.04 4.56
CA LEU A 161 0.87 3.49 4.67
C LEU A 161 1.70 4.24 3.59
N ILE A 162 2.93 3.79 3.34
CA ILE A 162 3.85 4.42 2.40
C ILE A 162 3.45 4.10 0.96
N LEU A 163 3.23 2.83 0.64
CA LEU A 163 2.78 2.39 -0.68
C LEU A 163 1.44 3.01 -1.03
N SER A 164 0.54 3.09 -0.05
CA SER A 164 -0.76 3.73 -0.20
C SER A 164 -0.67 5.25 -0.43
N ALA A 165 0.27 5.93 0.24
CA ALA A 165 0.50 7.35 0.01
C ALA A 165 0.96 7.61 -1.44
N GLU A 166 1.84 6.77 -1.98
CA GLU A 166 2.26 6.84 -3.38
C GLU A 166 1.07 6.68 -4.33
N ILE A 167 0.26 5.62 -4.14
CA ILE A 167 -0.94 5.37 -4.95
C ILE A 167 -1.90 6.57 -4.88
N MET A 168 -2.14 7.11 -3.69
CA MET A 168 -3.06 8.23 -3.49
C MET A 168 -2.54 9.54 -4.11
N ILE A 169 -1.22 9.76 -4.12
CA ILE A 169 -0.61 10.93 -4.77
C ILE A 169 -0.67 10.80 -6.30
N ILE A 170 -0.42 9.61 -6.85
CA ILE A 170 -0.62 9.36 -8.29
C ILE A 170 -2.10 9.57 -8.67
N ALA A 171 -3.02 9.09 -7.82
CA ALA A 171 -4.44 9.29 -8.01
C ALA A 171 -4.83 10.78 -7.97
N LEU A 172 -4.27 11.53 -7.04
CA LEU A 172 -4.50 12.96 -6.89
C LEU A 172 -3.99 13.74 -8.11
N ASP A 173 -2.79 13.43 -8.62
CA ASP A 173 -2.23 14.07 -9.81
C ASP A 173 -3.12 13.91 -11.05
N GLU A 174 -3.81 12.77 -11.18
CA GLU A 174 -4.76 12.51 -12.28
C GLU A 174 -6.03 13.37 -12.22
N VAL A 175 -6.40 13.83 -11.02
CA VAL A 175 -7.66 14.57 -10.80
C VAL A 175 -7.44 16.01 -10.29
N LYS A 176 -6.20 16.48 -10.26
CA LYS A 176 -5.84 17.81 -9.73
C LYS A 176 -6.53 18.99 -10.39
N ASP A 177 -7.00 18.83 -11.64
CA ASP A 177 -7.72 19.85 -12.40
C ASP A 177 -9.24 19.84 -12.12
N GLN A 178 -9.70 18.94 -11.24
CA GLN A 178 -11.11 18.83 -10.84
C GLN A 178 -11.40 19.70 -9.61
N SER A 179 -12.68 19.78 -9.24
CA SER A 179 -13.06 20.42 -7.98
C SER A 179 -12.59 19.59 -6.79
N ILE A 180 -12.27 20.22 -5.64
CA ILE A 180 -11.81 19.55 -4.43
C ILE A 180 -12.79 18.45 -3.95
N TRP A 181 -14.08 18.61 -4.18
CA TRP A 181 -15.09 17.59 -3.86
C TRP A 181 -14.99 16.38 -4.78
N MET A 182 -14.66 16.59 -6.06
CA MET A 182 -14.43 15.53 -7.02
C MET A 182 -13.12 14.82 -6.72
N GLU A 183 -12.03 15.54 -6.43
CA GLU A 183 -10.77 14.98 -5.96
C GLU A 183 -10.99 14.07 -4.74
N ALA A 184 -11.69 14.58 -3.71
CA ALA A 184 -11.99 13.82 -2.50
C ALA A 184 -12.83 12.57 -2.79
N ALA A 185 -13.85 12.66 -3.64
CA ALA A 185 -14.72 11.54 -3.99
C ALA A 185 -13.97 10.46 -4.76
N VAL A 186 -13.14 10.83 -5.74
CA VAL A 186 -12.33 9.89 -6.51
C VAL A 186 -11.26 9.22 -5.64
N LEU A 187 -10.53 9.99 -4.83
CA LEU A 187 -9.54 9.44 -3.90
C LEU A 187 -10.16 8.49 -2.86
N LEU A 188 -11.34 8.81 -2.36
CA LEU A 188 -12.11 7.93 -1.47
C LEU A 188 -12.44 6.61 -2.19
N ALA A 189 -12.97 6.69 -3.41
CA ALA A 189 -13.37 5.53 -4.20
C ALA A 189 -12.15 4.67 -4.58
N VAL A 190 -11.05 5.29 -5.03
CA VAL A 190 -9.76 4.61 -5.32
C VAL A 190 -9.22 3.93 -4.07
N GLY A 191 -9.16 4.64 -2.94
CA GLY A 191 -8.66 4.10 -1.67
C GLY A 191 -9.43 2.86 -1.21
N ILE A 192 -10.75 2.89 -1.30
CA ILE A 192 -11.60 1.74 -0.97
C ILE A 192 -11.39 0.61 -1.97
N PHE A 193 -11.50 0.89 -3.27
CA PHE A 193 -11.40 -0.11 -4.32
C PHE A 193 -10.06 -0.85 -4.28
N ILE A 194 -8.94 -0.12 -4.24
CA ILE A 194 -7.60 -0.71 -4.22
C ILE A 194 -7.37 -1.51 -2.94
N THR A 195 -7.82 -1.01 -1.78
CA THR A 195 -7.70 -1.77 -0.52
C THR A 195 -8.38 -3.14 -0.62
N PHE A 196 -9.62 -3.20 -1.09
CA PHE A 196 -10.31 -4.48 -1.24
C PHE A 196 -9.74 -5.33 -2.37
N ALA A 197 -9.23 -4.75 -3.45
CA ALA A 197 -8.59 -5.49 -4.52
C ALA A 197 -7.30 -6.18 -4.03
N VAL A 198 -6.39 -5.43 -3.36
CA VAL A 198 -5.12 -5.96 -2.85
C VAL A 198 -5.36 -7.01 -1.77
N TYR A 199 -6.06 -6.66 -0.69
CA TYR A 199 -6.26 -7.59 0.43
C TYR A 199 -7.21 -8.74 0.09
N GLY A 200 -8.13 -8.55 -0.84
CA GLY A 200 -8.95 -9.63 -1.40
C GLY A 200 -8.11 -10.64 -2.18
N ALA A 201 -7.19 -10.16 -3.02
CA ALA A 201 -6.25 -11.02 -3.75
C ALA A 201 -5.32 -11.78 -2.79
N VAL A 202 -4.80 -11.11 -1.74
CA VAL A 202 -3.97 -11.74 -0.71
C VAL A 202 -4.76 -12.80 0.08
N ALA A 203 -6.00 -12.50 0.48
CA ALA A 203 -6.86 -13.44 1.17
C ALA A 203 -7.17 -14.69 0.32
N LEU A 204 -7.38 -14.49 -1.00
CA LEU A 204 -7.57 -15.58 -1.94
C LEU A 204 -6.30 -16.43 -2.07
N LEU A 205 -5.14 -15.79 -2.22
CA LEU A 205 -3.85 -16.45 -2.35
C LEU A 205 -3.57 -17.36 -1.13
N VAL A 206 -3.74 -16.81 0.07
CA VAL A 206 -3.48 -17.53 1.32
C VAL A 206 -4.43 -18.71 1.51
N LYS A 207 -5.65 -18.64 0.96
CA LYS A 207 -6.64 -19.74 1.04
C LYS A 207 -6.49 -20.84 -0.02
N ILE A 208 -5.53 -20.75 -0.91
CA ILE A 208 -5.31 -21.78 -1.95
C ILE A 208 -4.95 -23.14 -1.35
N ASP A 209 -4.15 -23.20 -0.30
CA ASP A 209 -3.78 -24.43 0.37
C ASP A 209 -4.95 -25.07 1.13
N ASP A 210 -5.80 -24.29 1.79
CA ASP A 210 -7.03 -24.77 2.43
C ASP A 210 -7.98 -25.39 1.39
N ILE A 211 -8.07 -24.80 0.20
CA ILE A 211 -8.82 -25.35 -0.94
C ILE A 211 -8.19 -26.69 -1.33
N GLY A 212 -6.87 -26.78 -1.43
CA GLY A 212 -6.14 -28.02 -1.72
C GLY A 212 -6.44 -29.12 -0.72
N HIS A 213 -6.39 -28.82 0.58
CA HIS A 213 -6.77 -29.76 1.64
C HIS A 213 -8.24 -30.18 1.55
N GLY A 214 -9.14 -29.26 1.22
CA GLY A 214 -10.57 -29.55 1.02
C GLY A 214 -10.80 -30.50 -0.17
N MET A 215 -10.04 -30.35 -1.26
CA MET A 215 -10.11 -31.25 -2.44
C MET A 215 -9.64 -32.66 -2.10
N ILE A 216 -8.57 -32.79 -1.31
CA ILE A 216 -8.06 -34.09 -0.83
C ILE A 216 -9.11 -34.81 0.02
N LYS A 217 -9.66 -34.12 1.04
CA LYS A 217 -10.67 -34.67 1.96
C LYS A 217 -11.95 -35.14 1.26
N ARG A 218 -12.38 -34.42 0.23
CA ARG A 218 -13.60 -34.73 -0.52
C ARG A 218 -13.39 -35.77 -1.61
N GLY A 219 -12.15 -36.22 -1.87
CA GLY A 219 -11.82 -37.15 -2.93
C GLY A 219 -11.96 -36.57 -4.35
N ASN A 220 -12.29 -35.28 -4.48
CA ASN A 220 -12.38 -34.57 -5.74
C ASN A 220 -10.99 -34.10 -6.18
N ALA A 221 -10.46 -34.68 -7.25
CA ALA A 221 -9.15 -34.35 -7.82
C ALA A 221 -8.00 -34.37 -6.78
N PRO A 222 -7.72 -35.51 -6.11
CA PRO A 222 -6.72 -35.57 -5.05
C PRO A 222 -5.31 -35.22 -5.53
N LYS A 223 -4.98 -35.50 -6.80
CA LYS A 223 -3.68 -35.11 -7.40
C LYS A 223 -3.49 -33.59 -7.43
N THR A 224 -4.52 -32.83 -7.81
CA THR A 224 -4.50 -31.38 -7.85
C THR A 224 -4.44 -30.80 -6.44
N GLY A 225 -5.21 -31.37 -5.49
CA GLY A 225 -5.15 -30.98 -4.08
C GLY A 225 -3.77 -31.15 -3.47
N HIS A 226 -3.11 -32.30 -3.72
CA HIS A 226 -1.72 -32.51 -3.26
C HIS A 226 -0.72 -31.56 -3.92
N ALA A 227 -0.87 -31.24 -5.20
CA ALA A 227 -0.02 -30.28 -5.91
C ALA A 227 -0.14 -28.86 -5.31
N LEU A 228 -1.37 -28.41 -4.99
CA LEU A 228 -1.62 -27.12 -4.35
C LEU A 228 -0.96 -27.05 -2.95
N VAL A 229 -1.24 -28.01 -2.08
CA VAL A 229 -0.68 -28.05 -0.72
C VAL A 229 0.84 -28.13 -0.72
N LYS A 230 1.43 -28.96 -1.59
CA LYS A 230 2.88 -29.11 -1.67
C LYS A 230 3.56 -27.91 -2.35
N GLY A 231 2.86 -27.23 -3.25
CA GLY A 231 3.37 -26.06 -3.97
C GLY A 231 3.30 -24.78 -3.17
N MET A 232 2.36 -24.66 -2.22
CA MET A 232 2.08 -23.42 -1.51
C MET A 232 3.28 -22.84 -0.73
N PRO A 233 4.09 -23.61 0.01
CA PRO A 233 5.29 -23.10 0.68
C PRO A 233 6.29 -22.46 -0.31
N TYR A 234 6.44 -23.04 -1.51
CA TYR A 234 7.31 -22.46 -2.55
C TYR A 234 6.73 -21.16 -3.10
N VAL A 235 5.41 -21.09 -3.31
CA VAL A 235 4.72 -19.89 -3.75
C VAL A 235 4.91 -18.78 -2.73
N LEU A 236 4.63 -19.03 -1.45
CA LEU A 236 4.77 -18.04 -0.38
C LEU A 236 6.23 -17.58 -0.21
N SER A 237 7.20 -18.50 -0.27
CA SER A 237 8.62 -18.15 -0.23
C SER A 237 9.05 -17.28 -1.39
N THR A 238 8.59 -17.60 -2.61
CA THR A 238 8.86 -16.82 -3.82
C THR A 238 8.26 -15.42 -3.73
N ILE A 239 7.00 -15.32 -3.28
CA ILE A 239 6.31 -14.04 -3.07
C ILE A 239 7.05 -13.20 -2.01
N GLY A 240 7.54 -13.81 -0.93
CA GLY A 240 8.34 -13.11 0.07
C GLY A 240 9.64 -12.51 -0.48
N VAL A 241 10.29 -13.20 -1.42
CA VAL A 241 11.48 -12.67 -2.12
C VAL A 241 11.08 -11.54 -3.07
N ILE A 242 10.03 -11.75 -3.87
CA ILE A 242 9.50 -10.72 -4.78
C ILE A 242 9.10 -9.47 -4.00
N GLY A 243 8.40 -9.61 -2.86
CA GLY A 243 8.01 -8.50 -2.01
C GLY A 243 9.20 -7.71 -1.46
N THR A 244 10.28 -8.39 -1.04
CA THR A 244 11.50 -7.70 -0.58
C THR A 244 12.17 -6.93 -1.73
N VAL A 245 12.23 -7.51 -2.92
CA VAL A 245 12.76 -6.84 -4.12
C VAL A 245 11.88 -5.64 -4.51
N ALA A 246 10.56 -5.80 -4.46
CA ALA A 246 9.60 -4.73 -4.75
C ALA A 246 9.77 -3.55 -3.78
N MET A 247 9.92 -3.79 -2.47
CA MET A 247 10.16 -2.73 -1.47
C MET A 247 11.42 -1.92 -1.79
N LEU A 248 12.51 -2.59 -2.18
CA LEU A 248 13.76 -1.92 -2.55
C LEU A 248 13.64 -1.16 -3.87
N TRP A 249 12.94 -1.72 -4.82
CA TRP A 249 12.69 -1.07 -6.10
C TRP A 249 11.81 0.17 -5.94
N VAL A 250 10.64 0.04 -5.31
CA VAL A 250 9.73 1.18 -5.07
C VAL A 250 10.41 2.25 -4.20
N GLY A 251 11.06 1.84 -3.10
CA GLY A 251 11.81 2.77 -2.26
C GLY A 251 12.90 3.52 -3.02
N GLY A 252 13.67 2.81 -3.86
CA GLY A 252 14.67 3.40 -4.71
C GLY A 252 14.10 4.35 -5.77
N HIS A 253 12.98 3.99 -6.39
CA HIS A 253 12.28 4.84 -7.36
C HIS A 253 11.82 6.17 -6.73
N LEU A 254 11.22 6.11 -5.53
CA LEU A 254 10.82 7.31 -4.78
C LEU A 254 12.01 8.21 -4.44
N ILE A 255 13.16 7.63 -4.16
CA ILE A 255 14.38 8.41 -3.88
C ILE A 255 14.93 9.02 -5.16
N VAL A 256 15.04 8.27 -6.26
CA VAL A 256 15.52 8.77 -7.56
C VAL A 256 14.66 9.94 -8.03
N ARG A 257 13.33 9.78 -7.99
CA ARG A 257 12.39 10.82 -8.33
C ARG A 257 12.54 12.06 -7.44
N GLY A 258 12.66 11.85 -6.13
CA GLY A 258 12.80 12.96 -5.20
C GLY A 258 14.14 13.69 -5.30
N LEU A 259 15.23 12.99 -5.65
CA LEU A 259 16.53 13.63 -5.91
C LEU A 259 16.45 14.59 -7.10
N ASP A 260 15.75 14.21 -8.15
CA ASP A 260 15.53 15.04 -9.33
C ASP A 260 14.59 16.23 -9.01
N GLU A 261 13.39 15.96 -8.52
CA GLU A 261 12.36 16.99 -8.33
C GLU A 261 12.66 17.98 -7.18
N VAL A 262 13.35 17.55 -6.12
CA VAL A 262 13.58 18.37 -4.92
C VAL A 262 14.96 19.01 -4.91
N PHE A 263 15.99 18.26 -5.30
CA PHE A 263 17.38 18.69 -5.21
C PHE A 263 18.00 19.05 -6.57
N GLY A 264 17.29 18.79 -7.69
CA GLY A 264 17.81 18.98 -9.03
C GLY A 264 19.01 18.06 -9.34
N ILE A 265 19.08 16.92 -8.65
CA ILE A 265 20.11 15.90 -8.84
C ILE A 265 19.56 14.90 -9.87
N ASP A 266 19.80 15.18 -11.14
CA ASP A 266 19.24 14.49 -12.29
C ASP A 266 20.08 13.30 -12.79
N TRP A 267 21.33 13.11 -12.29
CA TRP A 267 22.22 12.07 -12.81
C TRP A 267 21.65 10.63 -12.71
N PRO A 268 20.88 10.22 -11.67
CA PRO A 268 20.29 8.89 -11.66
C PRO A 268 19.19 8.77 -12.72
N HIS A 269 18.41 9.84 -12.92
CA HIS A 269 17.37 9.92 -13.94
C HIS A 269 17.97 9.87 -15.35
N HIS A 270 19.06 10.58 -15.61
CA HIS A 270 19.80 10.50 -16.87
C HIS A 270 20.35 9.11 -17.18
N ILE A 271 20.74 8.32 -16.18
CA ILE A 271 21.15 6.93 -16.40
C ILE A 271 19.94 6.11 -16.87
N ILE A 272 18.77 6.32 -16.27
CA ILE A 272 17.54 5.65 -16.68
C ILE A 272 17.17 6.05 -18.11
N GLU A 273 17.13 7.34 -18.44
CA GLU A 273 16.81 7.85 -19.78
C GLU A 273 17.74 7.29 -20.86
N LYS A 274 19.06 7.39 -20.66
CA LYS A 274 20.04 6.83 -21.59
C LYS A 274 19.92 5.32 -21.74
N GLY A 275 19.66 4.61 -20.64
CA GLY A 275 19.41 3.18 -20.67
C GLY A 275 18.16 2.83 -21.46
N GLN A 276 17.08 3.60 -21.28
CA GLN A 276 15.83 3.42 -22.03
C GLN A 276 16.01 3.73 -23.54
N GLU A 277 16.75 4.77 -23.88
CA GLU A 277 17.10 5.09 -25.27
C GLU A 277 17.88 3.97 -25.95
N LEU A 278 18.86 3.37 -25.25
CA LEU A 278 19.68 2.28 -25.79
C LEU A 278 18.87 1.01 -26.07
N VAL A 279 17.84 0.72 -25.28
CA VAL A 279 17.02 -0.49 -25.43
C VAL A 279 15.75 -0.27 -26.25
N GLY A 280 15.49 0.96 -26.73
CA GLY A 280 14.33 1.29 -27.56
C GLY A 280 13.01 1.50 -26.78
N GLY A 281 13.08 1.75 -25.47
CA GLY A 281 11.90 2.02 -24.63
C GLY A 281 11.01 0.78 -24.38
N GLY A 282 9.74 1.01 -24.10
CA GLY A 282 8.75 -0.05 -23.86
C GLY A 282 9.08 -0.94 -22.66
N VAL A 283 8.84 -2.25 -22.78
CA VAL A 283 9.06 -3.23 -21.69
C VAL A 283 10.54 -3.28 -21.25
N LEU A 284 11.48 -3.20 -22.20
CA LEU A 284 12.91 -3.19 -21.87
C LEU A 284 13.31 -1.91 -21.12
N GLY A 285 12.75 -0.77 -21.49
CA GLY A 285 12.96 0.50 -20.76
C GLY A 285 12.45 0.42 -19.31
N TRP A 286 11.32 -0.24 -19.08
CA TRP A 286 10.81 -0.50 -17.73
C TRP A 286 11.79 -1.35 -16.90
N PHE A 287 12.41 -2.38 -17.47
CA PHE A 287 13.43 -3.17 -16.78
C PHE A 287 14.68 -2.35 -16.42
N VAL A 288 15.07 -1.39 -17.26
CA VAL A 288 16.20 -0.48 -16.96
C VAL A 288 15.85 0.42 -15.76
N ASP A 289 14.67 1.05 -15.76
CA ASP A 289 14.21 1.90 -14.66
C ASP A 289 14.12 1.10 -13.35
N THR A 290 13.48 -0.07 -13.39
CA THR A 290 13.38 -1.00 -12.25
C THR A 290 14.77 -1.41 -11.74
N GLY A 291 15.69 -1.74 -12.63
CA GLY A 291 17.05 -2.15 -12.28
C GLY A 291 17.87 -1.04 -11.62
N VAL A 292 17.84 0.17 -12.16
CA VAL A 292 18.53 1.33 -11.57
C VAL A 292 17.92 1.69 -10.21
N SER A 293 16.60 1.76 -10.14
CA SER A 293 15.87 2.06 -8.91
C SER A 293 16.16 1.01 -7.81
N LEU A 294 16.21 -0.27 -8.17
CA LEU A 294 16.57 -1.34 -7.25
C LEU A 294 18.00 -1.19 -6.70
N VAL A 295 18.97 -0.86 -7.56
CA VAL A 295 20.36 -0.64 -7.14
C VAL A 295 20.46 0.55 -6.20
N VAL A 296 19.80 1.66 -6.51
CA VAL A 296 19.73 2.83 -5.61
C VAL A 296 19.09 2.46 -4.29
N GLY A 297 17.98 1.73 -4.30
CA GLY A 297 17.29 1.27 -3.11
C GLY A 297 18.16 0.36 -2.23
N LEU A 298 18.92 -0.56 -2.83
CA LEU A 298 19.89 -1.39 -2.11
C LEU A 298 20.99 -0.55 -1.45
N ILE A 299 21.61 0.37 -2.19
CA ILE A 299 22.69 1.23 -1.68
C ILE A 299 22.18 2.04 -0.49
N VAL A 300 21.06 2.77 -0.67
CA VAL A 300 20.46 3.60 0.38
C VAL A 300 20.05 2.74 1.57
N GLY A 301 19.38 1.60 1.33
CA GLY A 301 18.94 0.70 2.38
C GLY A 301 20.10 0.19 3.24
N PHE A 302 21.18 -0.31 2.62
CA PHE A 302 22.35 -0.78 3.38
C PHE A 302 23.11 0.35 4.08
N ILE A 303 23.15 1.56 3.53
CA ILE A 303 23.69 2.73 4.24
C ILE A 303 22.89 3.00 5.51
N ILE A 304 21.55 3.02 5.42
CA ILE A 304 20.67 3.26 6.57
C ILE A 304 20.82 2.14 7.61
N VAL A 305 20.81 0.87 7.20
CA VAL A 305 21.05 -0.29 8.08
C VAL A 305 22.39 -0.16 8.79
N GLY A 306 23.46 0.19 8.07
CA GLY A 306 24.78 0.43 8.64
C GLY A 306 24.80 1.54 9.69
N ILE A 307 24.13 2.66 9.41
CA ILE A 307 24.02 3.80 10.36
C ILE A 307 23.25 3.36 11.61
N VAL A 308 22.09 2.72 11.45
CA VAL A 308 21.24 2.27 12.56
C VAL A 308 21.99 1.27 13.44
N THR A 309 22.70 0.32 12.83
CA THR A 309 23.51 -0.68 13.55
C THR A 309 24.68 -0.02 14.27
N ALA A 310 25.39 0.91 13.65
CA ALA A 310 26.50 1.63 14.27
C ALA A 310 26.03 2.48 15.47
N VAL A 311 24.92 3.21 15.32
CA VAL A 311 24.32 4.01 16.42
C VAL A 311 23.83 3.09 17.55
N GLY A 312 23.25 1.94 17.22
CA GLY A 312 22.82 0.94 18.22
C GLY A 312 23.99 0.41 19.05
N LYS A 313 25.11 0.08 18.38
CA LYS A 313 26.34 -0.37 19.07
C LYS A 313 26.96 0.71 19.96
N LEU A 314 26.99 1.96 19.50
CA LEU A 314 27.51 3.09 20.30
C LEU A 314 26.65 3.34 21.55
N ARG A 315 25.33 3.28 21.42
CA ARG A 315 24.41 3.43 22.57
C ARG A 315 24.41 2.23 23.53
N GLY A 316 24.59 1.02 23.01
CA GLY A 316 24.67 -0.21 23.80
C GLY A 316 26.00 -0.33 24.58
N GLY A 317 27.11 0.21 24.04
CA GLY A 317 28.40 0.31 24.71
C GLY A 317 28.34 1.15 25.98
N ASP A 318 27.72 2.32 25.92
CA ASP A 318 27.53 3.21 27.07
C ASP A 318 26.67 2.60 28.21
N ALA A 319 25.75 1.69 27.88
CA ALA A 319 24.91 1.02 28.88
C ALA A 319 25.66 -0.09 29.62
N SER A 320 26.58 -0.78 28.96
CA SER A 320 27.40 -1.84 29.58
C SER A 320 28.51 -1.26 30.48
N GLU A 321 29.11 -0.13 30.10
CA GLU A 321 30.11 0.55 30.95
C GLU A 321 29.47 1.15 32.24
N ARG A 322 28.29 1.76 32.15
CA ARG A 322 27.56 2.25 33.32
C ARG A 322 27.11 1.13 34.27
N SER A 323 26.83 -0.05 33.78
CA SER A 323 26.44 -1.20 34.62
C SER A 323 27.61 -1.80 35.36
N GLN A 324 28.87 -1.63 34.89
CA GLN A 324 30.06 -2.08 35.55
C GLN A 324 30.56 -1.07 36.61
N GLU A 325 30.31 0.21 36.42
CA GLU A 325 30.78 1.26 37.36
C GLU A 325 29.88 1.38 38.63
N THR A 326 28.68 0.79 38.63
CA THR A 326 27.73 0.79 39.75
C THR A 326 27.74 -0.50 40.60
N ALA A 327 28.68 -1.42 40.39
CA ALA A 327 28.82 -2.56 41.26
C ALA A 327 29.45 -2.12 42.59
N PRO A 328 28.78 -2.27 43.77
CA PRO A 328 29.38 -1.88 45.04
C PRO A 328 30.52 -2.86 45.37
N THR A 329 31.68 -2.23 45.60
CA THR A 329 32.85 -2.90 46.15
C THR A 329 32.62 -3.09 47.65
N ASP A 330 31.85 -4.10 48.04
CA ASP A 330 31.73 -4.58 49.41
C ASP A 330 32.28 -5.99 49.51
N ALA A 331 33.56 -6.04 49.85
CA ALA A 331 34.16 -7.25 50.45
C ALA A 331 35.40 -6.81 51.27
N ALA A 332 35.22 -6.56 52.54
CA ALA A 332 36.23 -6.73 53.58
C ALA A 332 35.55 -7.07 54.90
#